data_965d11ba64f5a3f6e980dc1f0b3aa99b
#
_entry.id   965d11ba64f5a3f6e980dc1f0b3aa99b
#
_cell.length_a   1.000
_cell.length_b   1.000
_cell.length_c   1.000
_cell.angle_alpha   90.00
_cell.angle_beta   90.00
_cell.angle_gamma   90.00
#
_symmetry.space_group_name_H-M   'P 1'
#
loop_
_entity.id
_entity.type
_entity.pdbx_description
1 polymer ?
#
loop_
_entity_poly.entity_id
_entity_poly.type
_entity_poly.pdbx_seq_one_letter_code
_entity_poly.pdbx_strand_id
1 'polypeptide(L)'
;LVGVSETIAPRELNHFAQRRAVTITANLSPGYTMGEALSYMDGVANQVLKAGYAVDYNGQSREFRQSSSSLALTFGLALAFIYLVLAAQFESFRDPFIIMLSVPLSMAGALLALWLTGGTLNVYSQIGLVTLVGLITKHGILIVEFANQLQEQGRELKVAVIESATLRLRPILMTTGAMVLG
;
A
#
# COMPACT_ATOMS: atom_id res chain seq x y z
N LEU A 1 -14.35 27.03 59.33
CA LEU A 1 -12.96 27.17 58.90
C LEU A 1 -12.73 26.14 57.83
N VAL A 2 -12.38 26.61 56.61
CA VAL A 2 -12.11 25.75 55.43
C VAL A 2 -10.59 25.69 55.28
N GLY A 3 -10.02 24.49 55.24
CA GLY A 3 -8.63 24.26 54.92
C GLY A 3 -8.47 24.15 53.40
N VAL A 4 -7.59 24.95 52.79
CA VAL A 4 -7.23 24.88 51.37
C VAL A 4 -5.90 24.15 51.27
N SER A 5 -5.86 23.05 50.53
CA SER A 5 -4.64 22.32 50.19
C SER A 5 -4.41 22.31 48.69
N GLU A 6 -3.20 22.62 48.25
CA GLU A 6 -2.81 22.47 46.88
C GLU A 6 -2.62 20.98 46.52
N THR A 7 -3.32 20.51 45.48
CA THR A 7 -3.19 19.15 45.01
C THR A 7 -2.99 19.17 43.50
N ILE A 8 -2.28 18.17 42.98
CA ILE A 8 -2.11 17.97 41.54
C ILE A 8 -3.36 17.32 41.01
N ALA A 9 -4.07 18.01 40.12
CA ALA A 9 -5.23 17.48 39.39
C ALA A 9 -4.94 17.42 37.87
N PRO A 10 -5.46 16.44 37.16
CA PRO A 10 -5.32 16.40 35.71
C PRO A 10 -6.00 17.62 35.09
N ARG A 11 -5.29 18.29 34.18
CA ARG A 11 -5.77 19.50 33.49
C ARG A 11 -7.02 19.24 32.63
N GLU A 12 -7.11 18.04 32.06
CA GLU A 12 -8.22 17.62 31.22
C GLU A 12 -8.65 16.21 31.60
N LEU A 13 -9.95 15.99 31.67
CA LEU A 13 -10.56 14.67 31.87
C LEU A 13 -11.10 14.16 30.58
N ASN A 14 -10.24 13.53 29.81
CA ASN A 14 -10.61 12.95 28.53
C ASN A 14 -11.46 11.68 28.71
N HIS A 15 -12.47 11.54 27.89
CA HIS A 15 -13.31 10.34 27.81
C HIS A 15 -13.27 9.76 26.41
N PHE A 16 -13.14 8.46 26.34
CA PHE A 16 -13.25 7.70 25.11
C PHE A 16 -14.20 6.52 25.32
N ALA A 17 -15.17 6.33 24.42
CA ALA A 17 -16.20 5.30 24.54
C ALA A 17 -16.88 5.27 25.93
N GLN A 18 -17.24 6.45 26.46
CA GLN A 18 -17.89 6.65 27.77
C GLN A 18 -17.05 6.23 29.00
N ARG A 19 -15.76 5.99 28.83
CA ARG A 19 -14.82 5.67 29.88
C ARG A 19 -13.76 6.76 30.00
N ARG A 20 -13.21 6.94 31.20
CA ARG A 20 -12.04 7.81 31.36
C ARG A 20 -10.88 7.28 30.56
N ALA A 21 -10.24 8.14 29.80
CA ALA A 21 -9.13 7.78 28.93
C ALA A 21 -7.93 8.71 29.14
N VAL A 22 -6.74 8.17 28.95
CA VAL A 22 -5.48 8.92 28.88
C VAL A 22 -4.90 8.64 27.50
N THR A 23 -4.62 9.70 26.75
CA THR A 23 -3.97 9.58 25.45
C THR A 23 -2.47 9.72 25.59
N ILE A 24 -1.73 8.72 25.15
CA ILE A 24 -0.26 8.74 25.10
C ILE A 24 0.12 8.97 23.63
N THR A 25 0.83 10.06 23.38
CA THR A 25 1.36 10.40 22.05
C THR A 25 2.87 10.26 22.08
N ALA A 26 3.43 9.65 21.03
CA ALA A 26 4.87 9.50 20.87
C ALA A 26 5.24 9.60 19.39
N ASN A 27 6.45 10.08 19.12
CA ASN A 27 7.05 10.07 17.80
C ASN A 27 8.00 8.88 17.69
N LEU A 28 8.05 8.29 16.49
CA LEU A 28 8.97 7.19 16.21
C LEU A 28 10.41 7.70 16.15
N SER A 29 11.33 7.01 16.82
CA SER A 29 12.76 7.24 16.64
C SER A 29 13.21 6.74 15.26
N PRO A 30 14.22 7.38 14.63
CA PRO A 30 14.77 6.90 13.37
C PRO A 30 15.21 5.43 13.46
N GLY A 31 14.82 4.63 12.48
CA GLY A 31 15.16 3.21 12.39
C GLY A 31 14.10 2.24 12.94
N TYR A 32 13.03 2.72 13.56
CA TYR A 32 11.92 1.88 14.01
C TYR A 32 10.68 2.03 13.14
N THR A 33 10.00 0.92 12.89
CA THR A 33 8.74 0.92 12.13
C THR A 33 7.53 1.11 13.06
N MET A 34 6.44 1.65 12.52
CA MET A 34 5.17 1.80 13.27
C MET A 34 4.68 0.46 13.84
N GLY A 35 4.83 -0.63 13.07
CA GLY A 35 4.40 -1.96 13.50
C GLY A 35 5.19 -2.49 14.70
N GLU A 36 6.50 -2.30 14.71
CA GLU A 36 7.37 -2.70 15.84
C GLU A 36 7.04 -1.90 17.10
N ALA A 37 6.87 -0.57 16.96
CA ALA A 37 6.52 0.29 18.08
C ALA A 37 5.17 -0.08 18.69
N LEU A 38 4.15 -0.32 17.85
CA LEU A 38 2.83 -0.73 18.32
C LEU A 38 2.86 -2.12 19.00
N SER A 39 3.61 -3.07 18.45
CA SER A 39 3.78 -4.40 19.06
C SER A 39 4.50 -4.34 20.40
N TYR A 40 5.50 -3.47 20.51
CA TYR A 40 6.20 -3.22 21.78
C TYR A 40 5.26 -2.60 22.81
N MET A 41 4.49 -1.58 22.43
CA MET A 41 3.53 -0.92 23.32
C MET A 41 2.43 -1.89 23.79
N ASP A 42 1.96 -2.80 22.93
CA ASP A 42 1.03 -3.85 23.32
C ASP A 42 1.63 -4.78 24.37
N GLY A 43 2.89 -5.18 24.19
CA GLY A 43 3.62 -6.01 25.15
C GLY A 43 3.72 -5.33 26.53
N VAL A 44 4.10 -4.06 26.55
CA VAL A 44 4.19 -3.25 27.78
C VAL A 44 2.81 -3.07 28.41
N ALA A 45 1.80 -2.74 27.63
CA ALA A 45 0.44 -2.56 28.11
C ALA A 45 -0.09 -3.84 28.80
N ASN A 46 0.12 -5.00 28.19
CA ASN A 46 -0.29 -6.28 28.77
C ASN A 46 0.44 -6.62 30.09
N GLN A 47 1.66 -6.13 30.28
CA GLN A 47 2.42 -6.35 31.52
C GLN A 47 2.05 -5.39 32.64
N VAL A 48 1.75 -4.15 32.30
CA VAL A 48 1.57 -3.05 33.28
C VAL A 48 0.11 -2.82 33.64
N LEU A 49 -0.81 -2.99 32.66
CA LEU A 49 -2.22 -2.70 32.87
C LEU A 49 -2.91 -3.84 33.63
N LYS A 50 -3.65 -3.44 34.68
CA LYS A 50 -4.46 -4.36 35.49
C LYS A 50 -5.79 -4.67 34.77
N ALA A 51 -6.47 -5.71 35.24
CA ALA A 51 -7.82 -6.05 34.78
C ALA A 51 -8.78 -4.85 34.90
N GLY A 52 -9.49 -4.51 33.81
CA GLY A 52 -10.40 -3.37 33.73
C GLY A 52 -9.91 -2.19 32.88
N TYR A 53 -8.65 -2.18 32.51
CA TYR A 53 -8.12 -1.23 31.51
C TYR A 53 -8.22 -1.83 30.10
N ALA A 54 -8.56 -0.98 29.14
CA ALA A 54 -8.57 -1.34 27.72
C ALA A 54 -7.63 -0.40 26.96
N VAL A 55 -6.90 -0.94 26.00
CA VAL A 55 -6.06 -0.17 25.09
C VAL A 55 -6.81 -0.01 23.77
N ASP A 56 -6.87 1.21 23.27
CA ASP A 56 -7.36 1.50 21.93
C ASP A 56 -6.36 2.44 21.22
N TYR A 57 -6.42 2.47 19.92
CA TYR A 57 -5.53 3.25 19.09
C TYR A 57 -6.28 4.40 18.44
N ASN A 58 -5.59 5.53 18.23
CA ASN A 58 -6.15 6.70 17.58
C ASN A 58 -5.20 7.22 16.48
N GLY A 59 -5.76 8.00 15.53
CA GLY A 59 -4.99 8.58 14.42
C GLY A 59 -4.29 7.53 13.56
N GLN A 60 -3.05 7.79 13.19
CA GLN A 60 -2.25 6.93 12.29
C GLN A 60 -2.08 5.49 12.79
N SER A 61 -2.00 5.28 14.11
CA SER A 61 -1.87 3.94 14.69
C SER A 61 -3.10 3.09 14.45
N ARG A 62 -4.28 3.70 14.54
CA ARG A 62 -5.56 3.05 14.24
C ARG A 62 -5.69 2.71 12.75
N GLU A 63 -5.36 3.68 11.90
CA GLU A 63 -5.36 3.48 10.44
C GLU A 63 -4.40 2.37 10.02
N PHE A 64 -3.19 2.35 10.59
CA PHE A 64 -2.22 1.29 10.32
C PHE A 64 -2.75 -0.10 10.68
N ARG A 65 -3.37 -0.25 11.86
CA ARG A 65 -3.95 -1.54 12.29
C ARG A 65 -5.17 -1.96 11.48
N GLN A 66 -6.05 -1.04 11.16
CA GLN A 66 -7.23 -1.32 10.33
C GLN A 66 -6.85 -1.63 8.90
N SER A 67 -5.87 -0.93 8.36
CA SER A 67 -5.41 -1.14 6.99
C SER A 67 -4.66 -2.45 6.81
N SER A 68 -3.84 -2.88 7.76
CA SER A 68 -2.95 -4.03 7.58
C SER A 68 -3.68 -5.36 7.36
N SER A 69 -4.84 -5.58 7.97
CA SER A 69 -5.61 -6.81 7.77
C SER A 69 -6.54 -6.76 6.56
N SER A 70 -7.14 -5.61 6.28
CA SER A 70 -8.07 -5.43 5.16
C SER A 70 -7.36 -5.24 3.82
N LEU A 71 -6.16 -4.66 3.82
CA LEU A 71 -5.40 -4.38 2.60
C LEU A 71 -5.00 -5.64 1.85
N ALA A 72 -4.53 -6.69 2.52
CA ALA A 72 -4.12 -7.93 1.87
C ALA A 72 -5.29 -8.60 1.14
N LEU A 73 -6.46 -8.64 1.79
CA LEU A 73 -7.68 -9.20 1.19
C LEU A 73 -8.18 -8.33 0.03
N THR A 74 -8.24 -7.02 0.23
CA THR A 74 -8.67 -6.07 -0.80
C THR A 74 -7.73 -6.11 -1.99
N PHE A 75 -6.41 -6.17 -1.76
CA PHE A 75 -5.42 -6.28 -2.80
C PHE A 75 -5.54 -7.58 -3.59
N GLY A 76 -5.72 -8.71 -2.91
CA GLY A 76 -5.96 -10.01 -3.54
C GLY A 76 -7.23 -10.02 -4.39
N LEU A 77 -8.33 -9.48 -3.88
CA LEU A 77 -9.59 -9.36 -4.63
C LEU A 77 -9.44 -8.40 -5.82
N ALA A 78 -8.72 -7.29 -5.68
CA ALA A 78 -8.46 -6.36 -6.77
C ALA A 78 -7.65 -7.03 -7.89
N LEU A 79 -6.59 -7.77 -7.56
CA LEU A 79 -5.82 -8.53 -8.54
C LEU A 79 -6.67 -9.59 -9.26
N ALA A 80 -7.50 -10.33 -8.51
CA ALA A 80 -8.40 -11.32 -9.08
C ALA A 80 -9.42 -10.67 -10.03
N PHE A 81 -9.99 -9.53 -9.63
CA PHE A 81 -10.93 -8.79 -10.46
C PHE A 81 -10.27 -8.24 -11.74
N ILE A 82 -9.07 -7.66 -11.62
CA ILE A 82 -8.29 -7.19 -12.77
C ILE A 82 -8.02 -8.35 -13.73
N TYR A 83 -7.61 -9.51 -13.20
CA TYR A 83 -7.36 -10.70 -14.02
C TYR A 83 -8.61 -11.14 -14.77
N LEU A 84 -9.77 -11.20 -14.11
CA LEU A 84 -11.03 -11.61 -14.76
C LEU A 84 -11.47 -10.62 -15.84
N VAL A 85 -11.36 -9.31 -15.59
CA VAL A 85 -11.68 -8.27 -16.57
C VAL A 85 -10.77 -8.37 -17.78
N LEU A 86 -9.47 -8.55 -17.57
CA LEU A 86 -8.51 -8.72 -18.66
C LEU A 86 -8.76 -10.01 -19.43
N ALA A 87 -9.08 -11.13 -18.75
CA ALA A 87 -9.41 -12.38 -19.41
C ALA A 87 -10.66 -12.26 -20.29
N ALA A 88 -11.66 -11.51 -19.84
CA ALA A 88 -12.84 -11.21 -20.64
C ALA A 88 -12.53 -10.29 -21.84
N GLN A 89 -11.62 -9.31 -21.67
CA GLN A 89 -11.27 -8.35 -22.73
C GLN A 89 -10.39 -8.98 -23.81
N PHE A 90 -9.44 -9.84 -23.45
CA PHE A 90 -8.54 -10.50 -24.40
C PHE A 90 -9.08 -11.85 -24.91
N GLU A 91 -10.24 -12.30 -24.41
CA GLU A 91 -10.80 -13.63 -24.71
C GLU A 91 -9.76 -14.77 -24.51
N SER A 92 -8.80 -14.55 -23.64
CA SER A 92 -7.65 -15.42 -23.36
C SER A 92 -7.32 -15.40 -21.87
N PHE A 93 -6.98 -16.56 -21.31
CA PHE A 93 -6.45 -16.65 -19.94
C PHE A 93 -4.93 -16.48 -19.89
N ARG A 94 -4.26 -16.56 -21.03
CA ARG A 94 -2.80 -16.50 -21.13
C ARG A 94 -2.27 -15.07 -21.08
N ASP A 95 -2.88 -14.17 -21.81
CA ASP A 95 -2.42 -12.78 -21.94
C ASP A 95 -2.52 -11.99 -20.64
N PRO A 96 -3.63 -12.07 -19.87
CA PRO A 96 -3.71 -11.45 -18.54
C PRO A 96 -2.64 -11.96 -17.59
N PHE A 97 -2.32 -13.25 -17.64
CA PHE A 97 -1.28 -13.84 -16.79
C PHE A 97 0.10 -13.24 -17.09
N ILE A 98 0.44 -13.06 -18.36
CA ILE A 98 1.68 -12.42 -18.79
C ILE A 98 1.74 -10.97 -18.32
N ILE A 99 0.64 -10.22 -18.46
CA ILE A 99 0.56 -8.83 -18.00
C ILE A 99 0.74 -8.76 -16.49
N MET A 100 0.07 -9.64 -15.73
CA MET A 100 0.16 -9.65 -14.27
C MET A 100 1.52 -10.09 -13.73
N LEU A 101 2.33 -10.80 -14.51
CA LEU A 101 3.69 -11.16 -14.13
C LEU A 101 4.60 -9.93 -13.98
N SER A 102 4.24 -8.81 -14.60
CA SER A 102 4.95 -7.53 -14.41
C SER A 102 4.72 -6.90 -13.04
N VAL A 103 3.61 -7.25 -12.36
CA VAL A 103 3.23 -6.68 -11.05
C VAL A 103 4.23 -7.03 -9.95
N PRO A 104 4.59 -8.30 -9.69
CA PRO A 104 5.56 -8.62 -8.64
C PRO A 104 6.96 -8.03 -8.94
N LEU A 105 7.35 -7.95 -10.20
CA LEU A 105 8.61 -7.31 -10.58
C LEU A 105 8.63 -5.82 -10.24
N SER A 106 7.52 -5.13 -10.49
CA SER A 106 7.39 -3.72 -10.17
C SER A 106 7.32 -3.45 -8.67
N MET A 107 6.64 -4.31 -7.93
CA MET A 107 6.61 -4.23 -6.46
C MET A 107 8.00 -4.43 -5.87
N ALA A 108 8.76 -5.40 -6.39
CA ALA A 108 10.15 -5.61 -5.97
C ALA A 108 11.01 -4.36 -6.25
N GLY A 109 10.85 -3.73 -7.41
CA GLY A 109 11.54 -2.48 -7.75
C GLY A 109 11.17 -1.32 -6.82
N ALA A 110 9.89 -1.17 -6.49
CA ALA A 110 9.42 -0.13 -5.57
C ALA A 110 9.91 -0.34 -4.14
N LEU A 111 9.90 -1.58 -3.64
CA LEU A 111 10.43 -1.92 -2.33
C LEU A 111 11.95 -1.70 -2.26
N LEU A 112 12.66 -2.03 -3.32
CA LEU A 112 14.09 -1.78 -3.44
C LEU A 112 14.38 -0.27 -3.44
N ALA A 113 13.60 0.53 -4.14
CA ALA A 113 13.72 1.98 -4.13
C ALA A 113 13.46 2.57 -2.74
N LEU A 114 12.42 2.10 -2.02
CA LEU A 114 12.13 2.48 -0.64
C LEU A 114 13.29 2.12 0.29
N TRP A 115 13.87 0.96 0.12
CA TRP A 115 15.02 0.52 0.92
C TRP A 115 16.26 1.39 0.67
N LEU A 116 16.56 1.71 -0.59
CA LEU A 116 17.70 2.57 -0.96
C LEU A 116 17.53 4.02 -0.45
N THR A 117 16.31 4.53 -0.41
CA THR A 117 16.01 5.88 0.09
C THR A 117 15.85 5.95 1.61
N GLY A 118 15.92 4.81 2.31
CA GLY A 118 15.66 4.74 3.76
C GLY A 118 14.21 5.02 4.13
N GLY A 119 13.28 4.90 3.18
CA GLY A 119 11.87 5.10 3.38
C GLY A 119 11.24 3.97 4.21
N THR A 120 10.25 4.31 5.05
CA THR A 120 9.50 3.33 5.84
C THR A 120 8.21 2.93 5.15
N LEU A 121 7.79 1.68 5.34
CA LEU A 121 6.48 1.19 4.93
C LEU A 121 5.42 1.81 5.85
N ASN A 122 4.72 2.81 5.34
CA ASN A 122 3.60 3.48 5.99
C ASN A 122 2.33 3.38 5.10
N VAL A 123 1.21 3.89 5.58
CA VAL A 123 -0.07 3.87 4.83
C VAL A 123 0.06 4.55 3.47
N TYR A 124 0.82 5.65 3.38
CA TYR A 124 1.04 6.36 2.12
C TYR A 124 1.86 5.54 1.12
N SER A 125 2.93 4.87 1.59
CA SER A 125 3.72 3.97 0.76
C SER A 125 2.89 2.79 0.24
N GLN A 126 1.98 2.25 1.06
CA GLN A 126 1.07 1.17 0.67
C GLN A 126 0.08 1.62 -0.41
N ILE A 127 -0.50 2.82 -0.27
CA ILE A 127 -1.36 3.43 -1.30
C ILE A 127 -0.56 3.64 -2.59
N GLY A 128 0.68 4.12 -2.49
CA GLY A 128 1.60 4.27 -3.62
C GLY A 128 1.86 2.95 -4.35
N LEU A 129 2.08 1.86 -3.61
CA LEU A 129 2.27 0.52 -4.18
C LEU A 129 1.02 0.04 -4.95
N VAL A 130 -0.17 0.23 -4.39
CA VAL A 130 -1.43 -0.13 -5.07
C VAL A 130 -1.61 0.69 -6.35
N THR A 131 -1.33 1.98 -6.31
CA THR A 131 -1.40 2.86 -7.48
C THR A 131 -0.39 2.44 -8.56
N LEU A 132 0.83 2.06 -8.16
CA LEU A 132 1.87 1.57 -9.06
C LEU A 132 1.43 0.33 -9.85
N VAL A 133 0.73 -0.61 -9.18
CA VAL A 133 0.18 -1.80 -9.85
C VAL A 133 -0.77 -1.40 -10.98
N GLY A 134 -1.68 -0.46 -10.74
CA GLY A 134 -2.60 0.02 -11.77
C GLY A 134 -1.89 0.69 -12.95
N LEU A 135 -0.83 1.46 -12.70
CA LEU A 135 -0.05 2.13 -13.74
C LEU A 135 0.71 1.13 -14.63
N ILE A 136 1.33 0.13 -14.03
CA ILE A 136 2.13 -0.87 -14.77
C ILE A 136 1.22 -1.79 -15.58
N THR A 137 0.12 -2.21 -15.02
CA THR A 137 -0.87 -3.02 -15.73
C THR A 137 -1.35 -2.32 -17.00
N LYS A 138 -1.61 -1.01 -16.94
CA LYS A 138 -1.99 -0.21 -18.12
C LYS A 138 -0.93 -0.28 -19.24
N HIS A 139 0.35 -0.16 -18.91
CA HIS A 139 1.43 -0.23 -19.89
C HIS A 139 1.56 -1.65 -20.48
N GLY A 140 1.43 -2.68 -19.64
CA GLY A 140 1.42 -4.07 -20.08
C GLY A 140 0.29 -4.37 -21.06
N ILE A 141 -0.93 -3.91 -20.77
CA ILE A 141 -2.10 -4.05 -21.63
C ILE A 141 -1.82 -3.49 -23.02
N LEU A 142 -1.33 -2.25 -23.11
CA LEU A 142 -1.08 -1.57 -24.38
C LEU A 142 -0.03 -2.27 -25.25
N ILE A 143 0.99 -2.89 -24.64
CA ILE A 143 2.03 -3.62 -25.37
C ILE A 143 1.49 -4.96 -25.87
N VAL A 144 0.81 -5.72 -25.01
CA VAL A 144 0.28 -7.05 -25.36
C VAL A 144 -0.83 -6.95 -26.40
N GLU A 145 -1.75 -6.01 -26.23
CA GLU A 145 -2.82 -5.77 -27.20
C GLU A 145 -2.28 -5.46 -28.59
N PHE A 146 -1.29 -4.57 -28.68
CA PHE A 146 -0.70 -4.23 -29.97
C PHE A 146 0.12 -5.37 -30.55
N ALA A 147 0.80 -6.18 -29.72
CA ALA A 147 1.50 -7.38 -30.16
C ALA A 147 0.53 -8.42 -30.74
N ASN A 148 -0.64 -8.62 -30.13
CA ASN A 148 -1.67 -9.51 -30.62
C ASN A 148 -2.23 -9.03 -31.97
N GLN A 149 -2.49 -7.73 -32.12
CA GLN A 149 -2.93 -7.15 -33.42
C GLN A 149 -1.89 -7.37 -34.51
N LEU A 150 -0.60 -7.26 -34.23
CA LEU A 150 0.46 -7.52 -35.21
C LEU A 150 0.55 -9.03 -35.58
N GLN A 151 0.29 -9.92 -34.61
CA GLN A 151 0.23 -11.35 -34.88
C GLN A 151 -0.98 -11.73 -35.77
N GLU A 152 -2.14 -11.12 -35.55
CA GLU A 152 -3.32 -11.30 -36.43
C GLU A 152 -3.04 -10.84 -37.86
N GLN A 153 -2.14 -9.87 -38.07
CA GLN A 153 -1.67 -9.42 -39.37
C GLN A 153 -0.60 -10.36 -39.97
N GLY A 154 -0.31 -11.50 -39.32
CA GLY A 154 0.62 -12.51 -39.84
C GLY A 154 2.09 -12.27 -39.47
N ARG A 155 2.39 -11.38 -38.54
CA ARG A 155 3.77 -11.19 -38.05
C ARG A 155 4.18 -12.31 -37.10
N GLU A 156 5.44 -12.71 -37.17
CA GLU A 156 6.01 -13.67 -36.23
C GLU A 156 6.00 -13.10 -34.81
N LEU A 157 5.73 -13.94 -33.78
CA LEU A 157 5.59 -13.56 -32.35
C LEU A 157 6.73 -12.66 -31.88
N LYS A 158 7.98 -13.03 -32.14
CA LYS A 158 9.15 -12.25 -31.69
C LYS A 158 9.21 -10.88 -32.32
N VAL A 159 8.92 -10.79 -33.60
CA VAL A 159 8.92 -9.53 -34.35
C VAL A 159 7.78 -8.65 -33.88
N ALA A 160 6.58 -9.20 -33.71
CA ALA A 160 5.41 -8.48 -33.21
C ALA A 160 5.64 -7.86 -31.80
N VAL A 161 6.26 -8.61 -30.89
CA VAL A 161 6.56 -8.12 -29.53
C VAL A 161 7.60 -7.00 -29.55
N ILE A 162 8.68 -7.14 -30.32
CA ILE A 162 9.73 -6.12 -30.42
C ILE A 162 9.18 -4.84 -31.07
N GLU A 163 8.43 -4.99 -32.15
CA GLU A 163 7.81 -3.88 -32.87
C GLU A 163 6.79 -3.14 -32.01
N SER A 164 5.93 -3.88 -31.28
CA SER A 164 4.97 -3.32 -30.34
C SER A 164 5.66 -2.54 -29.22
N ALA A 165 6.69 -3.11 -28.61
CA ALA A 165 7.45 -2.45 -27.54
C ALA A 165 8.14 -1.17 -28.04
N THR A 166 8.73 -1.20 -29.24
CA THR A 166 9.44 -0.05 -29.83
C THR A 166 8.48 1.09 -30.15
N LEU A 167 7.34 0.81 -30.76
CA LEU A 167 6.35 1.82 -31.12
C LEU A 167 5.66 2.43 -29.88
N ARG A 168 5.48 1.64 -28.83
CA ARG A 168 4.84 2.09 -27.58
C ARG A 168 5.80 2.70 -26.58
N LEU A 169 7.12 2.58 -26.78
CA LEU A 169 8.14 3.09 -25.84
C LEU A 169 8.01 4.61 -25.62
N ARG A 170 7.84 5.37 -26.70
CA ARG A 170 7.73 6.85 -26.61
C ARG A 170 6.51 7.30 -25.82
N PRO A 171 5.26 6.87 -26.11
CA PRO A 171 4.08 7.21 -25.30
C PRO A 171 4.22 6.77 -23.83
N ILE A 172 4.79 5.59 -23.58
CA ILE A 172 4.99 5.09 -22.20
C ILE A 172 5.96 5.99 -21.43
N LEU A 173 7.11 6.35 -22.02
CA LEU A 173 8.09 7.25 -21.40
C LEU A 173 7.51 8.63 -21.14
N MET A 174 6.70 9.17 -22.06
CA MET A 174 6.04 10.47 -21.87
C MET A 174 5.05 10.44 -20.72
N THR A 175 4.20 9.42 -20.63
CA THR A 175 3.21 9.29 -19.55
C THR A 175 3.87 9.01 -18.20
N THR A 176 4.89 8.16 -18.17
CA THR A 176 5.65 7.87 -16.95
C THR A 176 6.42 9.11 -16.48
N GLY A 177 7.08 9.80 -17.41
CA GLY A 177 7.79 11.05 -17.08
C GLY A 177 6.85 12.13 -16.54
N ALA A 178 5.67 12.30 -17.14
CA ALA A 178 4.67 13.24 -16.64
C ALA A 178 4.16 12.89 -15.23
N MET A 179 4.04 11.60 -14.89
CA MET A 179 3.62 11.17 -13.56
C MET A 179 4.70 11.27 -12.49
N VAL A 180 5.97 11.17 -12.88
CA VAL A 180 7.09 11.30 -11.93
C VAL A 180 7.40 12.76 -11.62
N LEU A 181 7.20 13.65 -12.60
CA LEU A 181 7.52 15.08 -12.49
C LEU A 181 6.32 15.95 -12.05
N GLY A 182 5.10 15.47 -12.15
CA GLY A 182 3.85 16.13 -11.76
C GLY A 182 3.37 15.72 -10.40
#